data_fd29c30123e71874203b51e6a998e847
#
_entry.id   fd29c30123e71874203b51e6a998e847
#
_cell.length_a   1.000
_cell.length_b   1.000
_cell.length_c   1.000
_cell.angle_alpha   90.00
_cell.angle_beta   90.00
_cell.angle_gamma   90.00
#
_symmetry.space_group_name_H-M   'P 1'
#
loop_
_entity.id
_entity.type
_entity.pdbx_description
1 polymer ?
#
loop_
_entity_poly.entity_id
_entity_poly.type
_entity_poly.pdbx_seq_one_letter_code
_entity_poly.pdbx_strand_id
1 'polypeptide(L)'
;MNQKLLIKNKKYFLVLIAGILLSSCAGMNSTKDTQSINTSTGVIQGLVKDQVISWEDIPYAQPPVGDLRWRAPRSFEDQDRTILARDNNGCLQEPSIYAGIQGEGIVGQEDCLYLDVQAPANSFNNLLPVMFWIHGGGNTSGIKDYYDFTSLVKEHQIIVVKINYRLGPMGWFTHPGIQDFATGMDKSSNFGTLDIIEALRWVKRNIDSFGGNSENITIFGESAGGHNVLTLLASPASNGLFHKAISQSGYTSSFTTIEAIGVDSDGKTINSLGSDSILNQYNASSYQNIKNAYLTNPQKNADQYQAYLRSIDGKELFAIYKLIADKTFDRIPLATRDGLVIPYEGIQAGLADPKNNKNIPVIAGSNKDELSLWLGANRYFVNASFPLTKFVPIPKVEFKKPDLYKLWVKTRSEGWKLRGVDEPLMSLEKAGYQSLYSYRFDWDDQKTSFFADFPSLIGAAHGFEISFITGDYKFGPIGRYVYPKGELRDQMQSTMMNAWASFARDGSPDIKKEFVWKKFNSIERSFIKLDKNESLAMDQDNLSIQSILKNIKLSSAGTVLEKCLLARETIENIGDPLEAEYARWNQGVCNQFDVNLERQKINDQLIAQYGSVSVYGD
;
A
#
# COMPACT_ATOMS: atom_id res chain seq x y z
N MET A 1 11.15 -45.67 -27.52
CA MET A 1 10.88 -46.31 -28.85
C MET A 1 9.65 -45.66 -29.43
N ASN A 2 9.86 -44.92 -30.52
CA ASN A 2 8.90 -44.38 -31.51
C ASN A 2 7.70 -43.54 -31.03
N GLN A 3 7.73 -42.20 -31.16
CA GLN A 3 7.73 -41.31 -32.36
C GLN A 3 6.81 -41.73 -33.50
N LYS A 4 5.98 -40.75 -33.91
CA LYS A 4 5.30 -40.50 -35.19
C LYS A 4 3.92 -41.11 -35.39
N LEU A 5 3.04 -40.24 -35.63
CA LEU A 5 2.02 -40.01 -36.67
C LEU A 5 0.77 -39.36 -36.05
N LEU A 6 0.49 -38.12 -36.41
CA LEU A 6 -0.58 -37.80 -37.35
C LEU A 6 -0.65 -36.28 -37.60
N ILE A 7 0.07 -35.88 -38.64
CA ILE A 7 -0.26 -34.69 -39.42
C ILE A 7 -1.11 -35.19 -40.60
N LYS A 8 -2.35 -34.71 -40.73
CA LYS A 8 -3.05 -34.49 -41.99
C LYS A 8 -4.52 -34.13 -41.69
N ASN A 9 -4.89 -32.89 -41.88
CA ASN A 9 -5.90 -32.45 -42.82
C ASN A 9 -6.24 -30.98 -42.57
N LYS A 10 -5.42 -30.11 -43.16
CA LYS A 10 -5.82 -28.78 -43.57
C LYS A 10 -5.98 -28.86 -45.09
N LYS A 11 -7.16 -28.55 -45.57
CA LYS A 11 -7.41 -27.86 -46.86
C LYS A 11 -8.91 -27.91 -47.18
N TYR A 12 -9.37 -26.80 -47.72
CA TYR A 12 -10.70 -26.51 -48.29
C TYR A 12 -11.68 -25.80 -47.33
N PHE A 13 -11.50 -24.50 -47.21
CA PHE A 13 -12.56 -23.51 -47.41
C PHE A 13 -11.90 -22.15 -47.70
N LEU A 14 -11.43 -22.01 -48.91
CA LEU A 14 -11.07 -20.76 -49.55
C LEU A 14 -11.76 -20.85 -50.89
N VAL A 15 -12.73 -20.02 -51.17
CA VAL A 15 -13.03 -19.37 -52.45
C VAL A 15 -14.38 -18.62 -52.36
N LEU A 16 -14.35 -17.42 -52.86
CA LEU A 16 -15.36 -16.43 -53.21
C LEU A 16 -15.94 -15.55 -52.11
N ILE A 17 -15.38 -14.35 -51.96
CA ILE A 17 -16.01 -13.09 -52.36
C ILE A 17 -14.87 -12.09 -52.64
N ALA A 18 -14.43 -12.03 -53.89
CA ALA A 18 -13.75 -10.92 -54.49
C ALA A 18 -14.80 -10.14 -55.28
N GLY A 19 -15.08 -8.93 -54.85
CA GLY A 19 -15.97 -8.07 -55.64
C GLY A 19 -16.40 -6.82 -54.86
N ILE A 20 -15.80 -5.70 -55.25
CA ILE A 20 -16.31 -4.34 -55.06
C ILE A 20 -16.27 -3.76 -53.65
N LEU A 21 -15.24 -2.97 -53.38
CA LEU A 21 -15.29 -1.68 -52.66
C LEU A 21 -13.94 -0.95 -52.82
N LEU A 22 -13.76 -0.40 -54.00
CA LEU A 22 -12.97 0.82 -54.16
C LEU A 22 -13.90 1.96 -53.78
N SER A 23 -13.83 2.41 -52.53
CA SER A 23 -14.32 3.75 -52.14
C SER A 23 -13.68 4.16 -50.82
N SER A 24 -12.90 5.23 -50.89
CA SER A 24 -12.48 6.09 -49.81
C SER A 24 -11.75 5.45 -48.62
N CYS A 25 -10.45 5.19 -48.79
CA CYS A 25 -9.51 5.46 -47.72
C CYS A 25 -9.42 7.00 -47.52
N ALA A 26 -10.42 7.59 -46.93
CA ALA A 26 -10.23 8.77 -46.13
C ALA A 26 -9.63 8.24 -44.82
N GLY A 27 -8.31 8.31 -44.71
CA GLY A 27 -7.63 8.08 -43.43
C GLY A 27 -8.22 9.06 -42.41
N MET A 28 -9.06 8.57 -41.53
CA MET A 28 -9.25 9.19 -40.23
C MET A 28 -7.93 8.96 -39.46
N ASN A 29 -6.93 9.80 -39.77
CA ASN A 29 -5.97 10.20 -38.75
C ASN A 29 -6.79 10.91 -37.68
N SER A 30 -7.30 10.20 -36.71
CA SER A 30 -7.64 10.82 -35.44
C SER A 30 -6.30 11.34 -34.90
N THR A 31 -6.01 12.59 -35.15
CA THR A 31 -5.01 13.31 -34.37
C THR A 31 -5.49 13.13 -32.93
N LYS A 32 -4.77 12.28 -32.14
CA LYS A 32 -4.98 12.23 -30.71
C LYS A 32 -4.78 13.67 -30.25
N ASP A 33 -5.82 14.29 -29.68
CA ASP A 33 -5.66 15.61 -29.08
C ASP A 33 -4.59 15.46 -28.00
N THR A 34 -3.46 16.14 -28.17
CA THR A 34 -2.33 16.12 -27.26
C THR A 34 -2.11 17.49 -26.68
N GLN A 35 -1.80 17.55 -25.38
CA GLN A 35 -1.49 18.79 -24.68
C GLN A 35 -0.05 18.73 -24.17
N SER A 36 0.79 19.66 -24.64
CA SER A 36 2.19 19.74 -24.24
C SER A 36 2.37 20.68 -23.04
N ILE A 37 3.12 20.25 -22.03
CA ILE A 37 3.44 21.06 -20.84
C ILE A 37 4.94 21.05 -20.61
N ASN A 38 5.47 22.21 -20.25
CA ASN A 38 6.85 22.38 -19.80
C ASN A 38 6.90 22.23 -18.27
N THR A 39 7.79 21.38 -17.80
CA THR A 39 8.08 21.18 -16.38
C THR A 39 9.55 21.42 -16.08
N SER A 40 9.93 21.47 -14.82
CA SER A 40 11.35 21.55 -14.43
C SER A 40 12.17 20.33 -14.88
N THR A 41 11.51 19.21 -15.21
CA THR A 41 12.15 17.93 -15.57
C THR A 41 12.00 17.59 -17.06
N GLY A 42 11.39 18.47 -17.84
CA GLY A 42 11.26 18.32 -19.29
C GLY A 42 9.89 18.70 -19.84
N VAL A 43 9.77 18.55 -21.14
CA VAL A 43 8.51 18.75 -21.89
C VAL A 43 7.78 17.43 -22.01
N ILE A 44 6.53 17.39 -21.58
CA ILE A 44 5.71 16.19 -21.65
C ILE A 44 4.43 16.42 -22.47
N GLN A 45 4.03 15.40 -23.22
CA GLN A 45 2.77 15.38 -23.97
C GLN A 45 1.73 14.56 -23.23
N GLY A 46 0.62 15.18 -22.86
CA GLY A 46 -0.55 14.50 -22.29
C GLY A 46 -1.47 13.98 -23.39
N LEU A 47 -2.14 12.87 -23.09
CA LEU A 47 -3.16 12.27 -23.93
C LEU A 47 -4.55 12.63 -23.42
N VAL A 48 -5.38 13.20 -24.29
CA VAL A 48 -6.77 13.52 -23.96
C VAL A 48 -7.66 12.29 -24.20
N LYS A 49 -8.37 11.87 -23.15
CA LYS A 49 -9.36 10.80 -23.22
C LYS A 49 -10.50 11.12 -22.25
N ASP A 50 -11.76 10.95 -22.69
CA ASP A 50 -12.95 11.10 -21.83
C ASP A 50 -13.03 12.43 -21.05
N GLN A 51 -12.54 13.53 -21.63
CA GLN A 51 -12.43 14.86 -21.03
C GLN A 51 -11.38 14.98 -19.91
N VAL A 52 -10.48 14.03 -19.81
CA VAL A 52 -9.32 14.05 -18.91
C VAL A 52 -8.04 14.00 -19.74
N ILE A 53 -7.05 14.74 -19.32
CA ILE A 53 -5.69 14.65 -19.86
C ILE A 53 -4.85 13.87 -18.87
N SER A 54 -4.10 12.89 -19.37
CA SER A 54 -3.12 12.13 -18.60
C SER A 54 -1.72 12.41 -19.14
N TRP A 55 -0.81 12.82 -18.27
CA TRP A 55 0.62 12.92 -18.50
C TRP A 55 1.29 11.85 -17.66
N GLU A 56 2.00 10.94 -18.31
CA GLU A 56 2.50 9.71 -17.69
C GLU A 56 4.04 9.71 -17.65
N ASP A 57 4.60 9.03 -16.64
CA ASP A 57 6.02 8.74 -16.48
C ASP A 57 6.93 9.98 -16.39
N ILE A 58 6.49 10.99 -15.68
CA ILE A 58 7.29 12.18 -15.42
C ILE A 58 8.34 11.85 -14.34
N PRO A 59 9.65 11.95 -14.64
CA PRO A 59 10.66 11.73 -13.62
C PRO A 59 10.67 12.89 -12.62
N TYR A 60 10.48 12.60 -11.34
CA TYR A 60 10.52 13.63 -10.29
C TYR A 60 11.87 13.69 -9.55
N ALA A 61 12.70 12.66 -9.73
CA ALA A 61 14.04 12.56 -9.16
C ALA A 61 14.99 11.84 -10.12
N GLN A 62 16.29 11.97 -9.86
CA GLN A 62 17.31 11.19 -10.57
C GLN A 62 17.12 9.69 -10.29
N PRO A 63 17.42 8.81 -11.26
CA PRO A 63 17.37 7.37 -11.05
C PRO A 63 18.21 6.94 -9.84
N PRO A 64 17.64 6.23 -8.85
CA PRO A 64 18.35 5.83 -7.62
C PRO A 64 19.19 4.57 -7.83
N VAL A 65 20.08 4.60 -8.81
CA VAL A 65 20.92 3.49 -9.26
C VAL A 65 22.40 3.73 -8.93
N GLY A 66 23.20 2.67 -8.85
CA GLY A 66 24.64 2.77 -8.61
C GLY A 66 24.95 3.54 -7.32
N ASP A 67 25.70 4.66 -7.43
CA ASP A 67 26.09 5.48 -6.28
C ASP A 67 24.91 6.19 -5.61
N LEU A 68 23.76 6.31 -6.28
CA LEU A 68 22.54 6.87 -5.72
C LEU A 68 21.64 5.83 -5.02
N ARG A 69 21.95 4.54 -5.17
CA ARG A 69 21.26 3.50 -4.39
C ARG A 69 21.48 3.75 -2.90
N TRP A 70 20.41 3.66 -2.10
CA TRP A 70 20.43 3.95 -0.66
C TRP A 70 21.00 5.33 -0.32
N ARG A 71 20.55 6.32 -1.09
CA ARG A 71 20.69 7.75 -0.78
C ARG A 71 19.33 8.43 -0.85
N ALA A 72 19.21 9.57 -0.19
CA ALA A 72 18.09 10.48 -0.40
C ALA A 72 17.95 10.80 -1.88
N PRO A 73 16.72 10.91 -2.42
CA PRO A 73 16.52 11.26 -3.83
C PRO A 73 17.18 12.60 -4.16
N ARG A 74 17.66 12.71 -5.38
CA ARG A 74 18.22 13.96 -5.93
C ARG A 74 17.20 14.54 -6.88
N SER A 75 16.94 15.83 -6.76
CA SER A 75 16.11 16.54 -7.74
C SER A 75 16.65 16.30 -9.14
N PHE A 76 15.75 16.14 -10.06
CA PHE A 76 16.07 16.03 -11.47
C PHE A 76 15.59 17.30 -12.16
N GLU A 77 16.48 17.98 -12.89
CA GLU A 77 16.17 19.17 -13.65
C GLU A 77 16.79 19.04 -15.04
N ASP A 78 15.94 19.04 -16.07
CA ASP A 78 16.34 18.97 -17.48
C ASP A 78 15.17 19.48 -18.33
N GLN A 79 15.06 20.80 -18.45
CA GLN A 79 13.94 21.47 -19.12
C GLN A 79 13.87 21.22 -20.63
N ASP A 80 14.99 20.88 -21.26
CA ASP A 80 15.05 20.65 -22.70
C ASP A 80 14.72 19.21 -23.11
N ARG A 81 14.56 18.31 -22.12
CA ARG A 81 14.26 16.91 -22.36
C ARG A 81 12.82 16.73 -22.81
N THR A 82 12.59 15.89 -23.82
CA THR A 82 11.26 15.34 -24.11
C THR A 82 11.02 14.10 -23.24
N ILE A 83 9.95 14.15 -22.44
CA ILE A 83 9.54 13.03 -21.60
C ILE A 83 8.64 12.13 -22.43
N LEU A 84 8.99 10.84 -22.48
CA LEU A 84 8.21 9.79 -23.15
C LEU A 84 7.70 8.80 -22.10
N ALA A 85 6.46 8.34 -22.28
CA ALA A 85 5.92 7.23 -21.48
C ALA A 85 6.81 5.98 -21.62
N ARG A 86 6.94 5.22 -20.56
CA ARG A 86 7.85 4.08 -20.45
C ARG A 86 7.08 2.80 -20.14
N ASP A 87 7.52 1.72 -20.74
CA ASP A 87 7.11 0.39 -20.31
C ASP A 87 7.90 -0.03 -19.06
N ASN A 88 7.24 -0.71 -18.12
CA ASN A 88 7.86 -1.30 -16.92
C ASN A 88 8.59 -0.29 -16.01
N ASN A 89 7.93 0.80 -15.66
CA ASN A 89 8.45 1.84 -14.77
C ASN A 89 8.30 1.56 -13.26
N GLY A 90 7.77 0.41 -12.87
CA GLY A 90 7.57 0.06 -11.47
C GLY A 90 8.87 -0.28 -10.75
N CYS A 91 8.91 0.02 -9.44
CA CYS A 91 10.06 -0.27 -8.60
C CYS A 91 10.24 -1.78 -8.37
N LEU A 92 11.48 -2.20 -8.03
CA LEU A 92 11.77 -3.58 -7.69
C LEU A 92 10.83 -4.08 -6.59
N GLN A 93 10.19 -5.23 -6.82
CA GLN A 93 9.18 -5.80 -5.93
C GLN A 93 8.93 -7.28 -6.20
N GLU A 94 8.26 -7.95 -5.26
CA GLU A 94 7.60 -9.22 -5.56
C GLU A 94 6.37 -9.00 -6.44
N PRO A 95 6.04 -9.94 -7.34
CA PRO A 95 4.81 -9.85 -8.12
C PRO A 95 3.58 -9.81 -7.21
N SER A 96 2.60 -8.99 -7.58
CA SER A 96 1.35 -8.90 -6.83
C SER A 96 0.16 -8.76 -7.76
N ILE A 97 -0.88 -9.57 -7.51
CA ILE A 97 -2.15 -9.49 -8.26
C ILE A 97 -3.08 -8.40 -7.70
N TYR A 98 -2.80 -7.87 -6.52
CA TYR A 98 -3.70 -6.91 -5.85
C TYR A 98 -3.46 -5.45 -6.25
N ALA A 99 -2.20 -5.04 -6.40
CA ALA A 99 -1.89 -3.66 -6.76
C ALA A 99 -0.49 -3.49 -7.36
N GLY A 100 0.21 -4.59 -7.65
CA GLY A 100 1.59 -4.59 -8.14
C GLY A 100 1.73 -5.03 -9.58
N ILE A 101 2.97 -5.23 -9.96
CA ILE A 101 3.35 -5.78 -11.25
C ILE A 101 3.12 -7.29 -11.20
N GLN A 102 2.53 -7.86 -12.25
CA GLN A 102 2.41 -9.31 -12.41
C GLN A 102 3.67 -9.88 -13.06
N GLY A 103 4.02 -11.12 -12.77
CA GLY A 103 5.19 -11.77 -13.35
C GLY A 103 5.69 -12.94 -12.51
N GLU A 104 6.88 -13.41 -12.81
CA GLU A 104 7.58 -14.47 -12.08
C GLU A 104 8.89 -13.91 -11.50
N GLY A 105 9.29 -14.40 -10.33
CA GLY A 105 10.50 -13.95 -9.62
C GLY A 105 10.36 -12.51 -9.11
N ILE A 106 11.45 -11.76 -9.07
CA ILE A 106 11.45 -10.34 -8.71
C ILE A 106 11.28 -9.49 -9.98
N VAL A 107 10.27 -8.64 -9.99
CA VAL A 107 9.86 -7.78 -11.12
C VAL A 107 10.22 -6.31 -10.85
N GLY A 108 10.06 -5.46 -11.87
CA GLY A 108 10.38 -4.03 -11.77
C GLY A 108 11.86 -3.73 -11.94
N GLN A 109 12.23 -2.50 -11.62
CA GLN A 109 13.59 -1.96 -11.79
C GLN A 109 13.90 -0.89 -10.74
N GLU A 110 15.18 -0.50 -10.61
CA GLU A 110 15.59 0.56 -9.67
C GLU A 110 15.30 1.97 -10.22
N ASP A 111 15.42 2.18 -11.53
CA ASP A 111 15.02 3.43 -12.19
C ASP A 111 13.49 3.53 -12.27
N CYS A 112 12.85 3.95 -11.18
CA CYS A 112 11.40 3.87 -11.01
C CYS A 112 10.73 5.12 -10.41
N LEU A 113 11.48 6.21 -10.19
CA LEU A 113 10.97 7.41 -9.52
C LEU A 113 10.19 8.32 -10.49
N TYR A 114 8.99 7.87 -10.85
CA TYR A 114 8.09 8.51 -11.81
C TYR A 114 6.75 8.82 -11.18
N LEU A 115 6.10 9.85 -11.71
CA LEU A 115 4.73 10.22 -11.37
C LEU A 115 3.88 10.43 -12.63
N ASP A 116 2.55 10.35 -12.46
CA ASP A 116 1.57 10.73 -13.46
C ASP A 116 0.71 11.86 -12.94
N VAL A 117 0.23 12.70 -13.86
CA VAL A 117 -0.75 13.75 -13.58
C VAL A 117 -1.99 13.50 -14.41
N GLN A 118 -3.17 13.47 -13.78
CA GLN A 118 -4.47 13.44 -14.43
C GLN A 118 -5.22 14.75 -14.11
N ALA A 119 -5.67 15.47 -15.13
CA ALA A 119 -6.37 16.73 -14.98
C ALA A 119 -7.58 16.84 -15.94
N PRO A 120 -8.64 17.59 -15.58
CA PRO A 120 -9.70 17.90 -16.53
C PRO A 120 -9.15 18.61 -17.76
N ALA A 121 -9.69 18.30 -18.94
CA ALA A 121 -9.22 18.90 -20.21
C ALA A 121 -9.31 20.43 -20.26
N ASN A 122 -10.11 21.04 -19.38
CA ASN A 122 -10.28 22.49 -19.23
C ASN A 122 -9.58 23.06 -17.98
N SER A 123 -8.60 22.36 -17.39
CA SER A 123 -8.01 22.73 -16.09
C SER A 123 -7.14 23.98 -16.11
N PHE A 124 -6.60 24.38 -17.26
CA PHE A 124 -5.63 25.46 -17.36
C PHE A 124 -6.19 26.79 -16.83
N ASN A 125 -5.42 27.46 -15.99
CA ASN A 125 -5.74 28.72 -15.31
C ASN A 125 -6.86 28.65 -14.24
N ASN A 126 -7.26 27.44 -13.79
CA ASN A 126 -8.38 27.30 -12.83
C ASN A 126 -7.92 27.10 -11.38
N LEU A 127 -6.63 26.90 -11.11
CA LEU A 127 -6.07 26.65 -9.76
C LEU A 127 -6.85 25.55 -9.01
N LEU A 128 -7.04 24.41 -9.66
CA LEU A 128 -7.82 23.29 -9.12
C LEU A 128 -7.14 22.64 -7.90
N PRO A 129 -7.92 22.10 -6.95
CA PRO A 129 -7.37 21.31 -5.85
C PRO A 129 -6.58 20.12 -6.41
N VAL A 130 -5.49 19.77 -5.73
CA VAL A 130 -4.61 18.66 -6.10
C VAL A 130 -4.74 17.54 -5.07
N MET A 131 -4.99 16.32 -5.53
CA MET A 131 -4.96 15.12 -4.72
C MET A 131 -3.75 14.27 -5.11
N PHE A 132 -2.88 13.98 -4.15
CA PHE A 132 -1.62 13.27 -4.34
C PHE A 132 -1.73 11.86 -3.78
N TRP A 133 -1.83 10.86 -4.68
CA TRP A 133 -2.04 9.46 -4.36
C TRP A 133 -0.75 8.74 -4.04
N ILE A 134 -0.71 8.07 -2.89
CA ILE A 134 0.36 7.19 -2.44
C ILE A 134 -0.21 5.76 -2.41
N HIS A 135 0.27 4.88 -3.29
CA HIS A 135 -0.26 3.53 -3.40
C HIS A 135 0.08 2.65 -2.18
N GLY A 136 -0.72 1.60 -1.98
CA GLY A 136 -0.52 0.56 -0.99
C GLY A 136 0.45 -0.55 -1.43
N GLY A 137 0.26 -1.73 -0.85
CA GLY A 137 1.07 -2.92 -1.14
C GLY A 137 2.18 -3.18 -0.12
N GLY A 138 1.94 -2.86 1.16
CA GLY A 138 2.84 -3.18 2.28
C GLY A 138 4.21 -2.49 2.23
N ASN A 139 4.40 -1.46 1.40
CA ASN A 139 5.69 -0.87 1.05
C ASN A 139 6.69 -1.85 0.42
N THR A 140 6.23 -3.02 -0.02
CA THR A 140 7.03 -4.08 -0.67
C THR A 140 6.59 -4.36 -2.09
N SER A 141 5.38 -3.95 -2.46
CA SER A 141 4.81 -4.04 -3.81
C SER A 141 3.95 -2.82 -4.11
N GLY A 142 3.51 -2.67 -5.35
CA GLY A 142 2.63 -1.60 -5.81
C GLY A 142 3.17 -0.84 -7.01
N ILE A 143 2.27 -0.21 -7.75
CA ILE A 143 2.60 0.63 -8.91
C ILE A 143 1.51 1.68 -9.12
N LYS A 144 1.90 2.89 -9.49
CA LYS A 144 1.00 4.00 -9.81
C LYS A 144 -0.01 3.68 -10.92
N ASP A 145 0.38 2.88 -11.91
CA ASP A 145 -0.40 2.56 -13.10
C ASP A 145 -1.61 1.63 -12.82
N TYR A 146 -1.63 1.01 -11.65
CA TYR A 146 -2.77 0.19 -11.23
C TYR A 146 -4.05 1.04 -11.01
N TYR A 147 -3.91 2.32 -10.70
CA TYR A 147 -5.01 3.20 -10.29
C TYR A 147 -5.41 4.17 -11.40
N ASP A 148 -6.69 4.21 -11.73
CA ASP A 148 -7.28 5.14 -12.69
C ASP A 148 -8.30 6.07 -11.98
N PHE A 149 -7.97 7.36 -11.87
CA PHE A 149 -8.82 8.37 -11.24
C PHE A 149 -9.63 9.20 -12.25
N THR A 150 -9.76 8.75 -13.49
CA THR A 150 -10.44 9.48 -14.57
C THR A 150 -11.86 9.94 -14.14
N SER A 151 -12.65 9.07 -13.47
CA SER A 151 -13.99 9.44 -13.00
C SER A 151 -13.94 10.54 -11.95
N LEU A 152 -13.09 10.43 -10.94
CA LEU A 152 -12.94 11.43 -9.88
C LEU A 152 -12.50 12.80 -10.45
N VAL A 153 -11.49 12.79 -11.34
CA VAL A 153 -10.96 13.99 -12.01
C VAL A 153 -12.05 14.70 -12.82
N LYS A 154 -12.75 13.94 -13.65
CA LYS A 154 -13.79 14.46 -14.55
C LYS A 154 -14.99 15.02 -13.79
N GLU A 155 -15.51 14.25 -12.83
CA GLU A 155 -16.77 14.57 -12.14
C GLU A 155 -16.60 15.72 -11.14
N HIS A 156 -15.41 15.84 -10.53
CA HIS A 156 -15.20 16.76 -9.41
C HIS A 156 -14.25 17.92 -9.70
N GLN A 157 -13.72 18.02 -10.93
CA GLN A 157 -12.82 19.10 -11.33
C GLN A 157 -11.65 19.27 -10.36
N ILE A 158 -10.91 18.20 -10.16
CA ILE A 158 -9.68 18.12 -9.35
C ILE A 158 -8.55 17.54 -10.18
N ILE A 159 -7.32 17.77 -9.76
CA ILE A 159 -6.14 17.13 -10.34
C ILE A 159 -5.70 15.99 -9.44
N VAL A 160 -5.38 14.83 -10.02
CA VAL A 160 -4.80 13.72 -9.29
C VAL A 160 -3.37 13.47 -9.77
N VAL A 161 -2.44 13.39 -8.83
CA VAL A 161 -1.06 12.97 -9.06
C VAL A 161 -0.85 11.60 -8.44
N LYS A 162 -0.32 10.64 -9.19
CA LYS A 162 0.01 9.29 -8.72
C LYS A 162 1.51 9.09 -8.81
N ILE A 163 2.12 8.44 -7.82
CA ILE A 163 3.57 8.28 -7.75
C ILE A 163 3.98 6.81 -7.59
N ASN A 164 5.17 6.47 -8.11
CA ASN A 164 5.97 5.36 -7.63
C ASN A 164 6.98 5.87 -6.60
N TYR A 165 7.40 5.01 -5.68
CA TYR A 165 8.45 5.25 -4.70
C TYR A 165 9.19 3.95 -4.43
N ARG A 166 10.46 3.99 -4.03
CA ARG A 166 11.26 2.79 -3.77
C ARG A 166 10.61 1.90 -2.73
N LEU A 167 10.63 0.59 -2.96
CA LEU A 167 9.94 -0.43 -2.18
C LEU A 167 10.93 -1.36 -1.48
N GLY A 168 10.46 -2.03 -0.43
CA GLY A 168 11.20 -3.04 0.31
C GLY A 168 12.60 -2.58 0.70
N PRO A 169 13.62 -3.43 0.58
CA PRO A 169 14.99 -3.11 0.96
C PRO A 169 15.65 -2.05 0.07
N MET A 170 15.05 -1.64 -1.07
CA MET A 170 15.53 -0.50 -1.84
C MET A 170 15.02 0.83 -1.27
N GLY A 171 13.83 0.83 -0.68
CA GLY A 171 13.21 2.03 -0.08
C GLY A 171 13.56 2.22 1.40
N TRP A 172 13.86 1.14 2.11
CA TRP A 172 14.18 1.17 3.56
C TRP A 172 15.33 0.22 3.84
N PHE A 173 16.48 0.77 4.15
CA PHE A 173 17.69 -0.02 4.40
C PHE A 173 18.57 0.66 5.43
N THR A 174 18.61 0.10 6.64
CA THR A 174 19.41 0.57 7.76
C THR A 174 20.65 -0.30 7.87
N HIS A 175 21.83 0.25 7.57
CA HIS A 175 23.07 -0.48 7.65
C HIS A 175 24.25 0.46 7.93
N PRO A 176 25.12 0.19 8.94
CA PRO A 176 26.23 1.08 9.31
C PRO A 176 27.10 1.47 8.11
N GLY A 177 27.43 0.52 7.23
CA GLY A 177 28.20 0.78 6.02
C GLY A 177 27.56 1.77 5.04
N ILE A 178 26.28 2.10 5.18
CA ILE A 178 25.59 3.12 4.37
C ILE A 178 25.48 4.44 5.12
N GLN A 179 25.08 4.43 6.42
CA GLN A 179 24.74 5.64 7.17
C GLN A 179 25.90 6.30 7.90
N ASP A 180 26.91 5.56 8.38
CA ASP A 180 27.93 6.09 9.31
C ASP A 180 28.70 7.28 8.77
N PHE A 181 29.06 7.29 7.48
CA PHE A 181 29.79 8.38 6.82
C PHE A 181 28.91 9.25 5.91
N ALA A 182 27.62 8.99 5.88
CA ALA A 182 26.68 9.81 5.12
C ALA A 182 26.48 11.19 5.77
N THR A 183 26.00 12.16 5.00
CA THR A 183 25.71 13.53 5.50
C THR A 183 24.30 13.94 5.13
N GLY A 184 23.73 14.85 5.90
CA GLY A 184 22.38 15.36 5.66
C GLY A 184 21.35 14.23 5.65
N MET A 185 20.42 14.27 4.68
CA MET A 185 19.36 13.26 4.54
C MET A 185 19.85 11.90 4.03
N ASP A 186 21.08 11.77 3.54
CA ASP A 186 21.67 10.46 3.21
C ASP A 186 21.92 9.60 4.45
N LYS A 187 21.94 10.20 5.65
CA LYS A 187 21.99 9.48 6.93
C LYS A 187 20.69 8.73 7.25
N SER A 188 19.58 9.12 6.63
CA SER A 188 18.32 8.41 6.81
C SER A 188 18.40 7.00 6.22
N SER A 189 17.60 6.11 6.74
CA SER A 189 17.32 4.80 6.17
C SER A 189 15.94 4.73 5.47
N ASN A 190 15.18 5.84 5.51
CA ASN A 190 13.79 5.92 5.02
C ASN A 190 13.74 6.49 3.59
N PHE A 191 14.48 5.89 2.66
CA PHE A 191 14.61 6.40 1.29
C PHE A 191 13.29 6.43 0.53
N GLY A 192 12.43 5.41 0.71
CA GLY A 192 11.09 5.39 0.10
C GLY A 192 10.20 6.53 0.61
N THR A 193 10.26 6.86 1.90
CA THR A 193 9.56 8.04 2.46
C THR A 193 10.15 9.34 1.91
N LEU A 194 11.46 9.42 1.74
CA LEU A 194 12.13 10.58 1.14
C LEU A 194 11.77 10.73 -0.35
N ASP A 195 11.53 9.64 -1.08
CA ASP A 195 11.04 9.67 -2.46
C ASP A 195 9.66 10.34 -2.54
N ILE A 196 8.75 9.97 -1.63
CA ILE A 196 7.41 10.60 -1.54
C ILE A 196 7.55 12.11 -1.25
N ILE A 197 8.45 12.48 -0.34
CA ILE A 197 8.75 13.89 -0.02
C ILE A 197 9.29 14.64 -1.25
N GLU A 198 10.18 14.03 -2.03
CA GLU A 198 10.72 14.68 -3.24
C GLU A 198 9.66 14.79 -4.34
N ALA A 199 8.79 13.78 -4.49
CA ALA A 199 7.65 13.87 -5.40
C ALA A 199 6.70 15.02 -5.02
N LEU A 200 6.43 15.22 -3.73
CA LEU A 200 5.66 16.37 -3.24
C LEU A 200 6.36 17.71 -3.53
N ARG A 201 7.68 17.78 -3.39
CA ARG A 201 8.45 18.98 -3.78
C ARG A 201 8.35 19.25 -5.28
N TRP A 202 8.41 18.19 -6.10
CA TRP A 202 8.20 18.32 -7.54
C TRP A 202 6.80 18.87 -7.84
N VAL A 203 5.75 18.35 -7.19
CA VAL A 203 4.37 18.84 -7.35
C VAL A 203 4.27 20.32 -6.97
N LYS A 204 4.82 20.71 -5.83
CA LYS A 204 4.84 22.13 -5.42
C LYS A 204 5.47 23.05 -6.47
N ARG A 205 6.50 22.60 -7.21
CA ARG A 205 7.20 23.40 -8.22
C ARG A 205 6.48 23.44 -9.57
N ASN A 206 5.71 22.41 -9.93
CA ASN A 206 5.28 22.21 -11.31
C ASN A 206 3.76 22.17 -11.52
N ILE A 207 2.96 21.90 -10.48
CA ILE A 207 1.54 21.56 -10.67
C ILE A 207 0.70 22.72 -11.20
N ASP A 208 1.13 23.96 -11.00
CA ASP A 208 0.46 25.15 -11.54
C ASP A 208 0.42 25.13 -13.08
N SER A 209 1.47 24.56 -13.73
CA SER A 209 1.50 24.37 -15.19
C SER A 209 0.41 23.42 -15.70
N PHE A 210 -0.12 22.55 -14.86
CA PHE A 210 -1.22 21.63 -15.15
C PHE A 210 -2.60 22.20 -14.76
N GLY A 211 -2.65 23.43 -14.26
CA GLY A 211 -3.85 24.09 -13.75
C GLY A 211 -4.18 23.76 -12.31
N GLY A 212 -3.25 23.16 -11.55
CA GLY A 212 -3.41 22.85 -10.14
C GLY A 212 -3.02 24.01 -9.24
N ASN A 213 -3.45 23.95 -8.00
CA ASN A 213 -3.10 24.91 -6.95
C ASN A 213 -2.04 24.27 -6.04
N SER A 214 -0.77 24.72 -6.16
CA SER A 214 0.34 24.28 -5.32
C SER A 214 0.14 24.59 -3.82
N GLU A 215 -0.77 25.50 -3.47
CA GLU A 215 -1.17 25.82 -2.10
C GLU A 215 -2.44 25.07 -1.65
N ASN A 216 -2.92 24.09 -2.42
CA ASN A 216 -4.06 23.25 -2.06
C ASN A 216 -3.84 21.78 -2.43
N ILE A 217 -2.85 21.15 -1.81
CA ILE A 217 -2.47 19.76 -2.00
C ILE A 217 -3.03 18.91 -0.87
N THR A 218 -3.78 17.85 -1.20
CA THR A 218 -4.26 16.81 -0.28
C THR A 218 -3.49 15.53 -0.55
N ILE A 219 -2.72 15.04 0.41
CA ILE A 219 -2.12 13.71 0.31
C ILE A 219 -3.16 12.66 0.70
N PHE A 220 -3.23 11.56 -0.05
CA PHE A 220 -4.10 10.44 0.30
C PHE A 220 -3.48 9.12 -0.15
N GLY A 221 -3.80 8.06 0.59
CA GLY A 221 -3.27 6.73 0.29
C GLY A 221 -3.95 5.66 1.11
N GLU A 222 -3.88 4.44 0.64
CA GLU A 222 -4.52 3.30 1.26
C GLU A 222 -3.48 2.28 1.71
N SER A 223 -3.77 1.55 2.83
CA SER A 223 -2.88 0.51 3.37
C SER A 223 -1.49 1.09 3.71
N ALA A 224 -0.42 0.60 3.08
CA ALA A 224 0.91 1.19 3.19
C ALA A 224 0.96 2.65 2.71
N GLY A 225 0.11 3.04 1.74
CA GLY A 225 -0.07 4.44 1.37
C GLY A 225 -0.66 5.28 2.51
N GLY A 226 -1.64 4.74 3.23
CA GLY A 226 -2.19 5.35 4.45
C GLY A 226 -1.17 5.43 5.59
N HIS A 227 -0.33 4.40 5.75
CA HIS A 227 0.82 4.42 6.64
C HIS A 227 1.80 5.53 6.27
N ASN A 228 2.12 5.68 4.99
CA ASN A 228 2.98 6.76 4.51
C ASN A 228 2.36 8.15 4.75
N VAL A 229 1.04 8.31 4.63
CA VAL A 229 0.33 9.53 5.01
C VAL A 229 0.54 9.85 6.50
N LEU A 230 0.35 8.87 7.39
CA LEU A 230 0.58 9.04 8.84
C LEU A 230 2.06 9.31 9.14
N THR A 231 2.97 8.66 8.44
CA THR A 231 4.42 8.91 8.54
C THR A 231 4.77 10.34 8.15
N LEU A 232 4.21 10.85 7.04
CA LEU A 232 4.41 12.24 6.61
C LEU A 232 3.82 13.24 7.61
N LEU A 233 2.68 12.95 8.24
CA LEU A 233 2.11 13.77 9.30
C LEU A 233 3.06 13.85 10.53
N ALA A 234 3.70 12.74 10.89
CA ALA A 234 4.65 12.66 12.01
C ALA A 234 6.05 13.24 11.67
N SER A 235 6.40 13.34 10.39
CA SER A 235 7.74 13.71 9.93
C SER A 235 7.94 15.23 9.84
N PRO A 236 8.99 15.80 10.46
CA PRO A 236 9.33 17.21 10.25
C PRO A 236 9.84 17.50 8.82
N ALA A 237 10.36 16.47 8.12
CA ALA A 237 10.92 16.62 6.77
C ALA A 237 9.87 16.95 5.69
N SER A 238 8.58 16.76 5.99
CA SER A 238 7.47 17.02 5.08
C SER A 238 6.72 18.33 5.35
N ASN A 239 7.20 19.16 6.27
CA ASN A 239 6.52 20.41 6.63
C ASN A 239 6.33 21.34 5.42
N GLY A 240 5.13 21.89 5.27
CA GLY A 240 4.78 22.85 4.22
C GLY A 240 4.57 22.24 2.82
N LEU A 241 4.61 20.90 2.66
CA LEU A 241 4.47 20.25 1.36
C LEU A 241 3.03 19.89 1.01
N PHE A 242 2.13 19.84 1.95
CA PHE A 242 0.71 19.53 1.75
C PHE A 242 -0.17 20.27 2.77
N HIS A 243 -1.46 20.33 2.49
CA HIS A 243 -2.42 21.17 3.20
C HIS A 243 -3.58 20.38 3.81
N LYS A 244 -3.75 19.11 3.42
CA LYS A 244 -4.74 18.17 3.93
C LYS A 244 -4.23 16.75 3.79
N ALA A 245 -4.79 15.82 4.58
CA ALA A 245 -4.37 14.42 4.53
C ALA A 245 -5.57 13.47 4.69
N ILE A 246 -5.57 12.36 3.94
CA ILE A 246 -6.53 11.27 4.07
C ILE A 246 -5.76 9.95 4.20
N SER A 247 -5.83 9.31 5.36
CA SER A 247 -5.26 7.98 5.61
C SER A 247 -6.35 6.93 5.54
N GLN A 248 -6.30 6.06 4.52
CA GLN A 248 -7.24 4.97 4.32
C GLN A 248 -6.60 3.66 4.77
N SER A 249 -7.16 3.00 5.76
CA SER A 249 -6.65 1.75 6.34
C SER A 249 -5.15 1.81 6.66
N GLY A 250 -4.67 2.98 7.13
CA GLY A 250 -3.28 3.20 7.49
C GLY A 250 -2.89 2.49 8.79
N TYR A 251 -1.60 2.58 9.14
CA TYR A 251 -1.05 2.01 10.37
C TYR A 251 0.20 2.79 10.81
N THR A 252 0.69 2.54 12.04
CA THR A 252 1.79 3.32 12.65
C THR A 252 3.00 2.49 13.04
N SER A 253 3.10 1.25 12.52
CA SER A 253 4.25 0.37 12.82
C SER A 253 5.56 1.00 12.36
N SER A 254 6.57 0.94 13.22
CA SER A 254 7.93 1.40 12.91
C SER A 254 8.95 0.51 13.61
N PHE A 255 10.20 0.52 13.11
CA PHE A 255 11.27 -0.31 13.62
C PHE A 255 12.35 0.54 14.27
N THR A 256 12.94 0.05 15.34
CA THR A 256 14.18 0.62 15.87
C THR A 256 15.34 0.36 14.92
N THR A 257 16.39 1.16 15.00
CA THR A 257 17.62 0.94 14.20
C THR A 257 18.21 -0.45 14.44
N ILE A 258 18.17 -0.95 15.68
CA ILE A 258 18.69 -2.28 16.02
C ILE A 258 17.87 -3.40 15.36
N GLU A 259 16.54 -3.32 15.41
CA GLU A 259 15.67 -4.28 14.68
C GLU A 259 15.89 -4.22 13.17
N ALA A 260 16.15 -3.02 12.63
CA ALA A 260 16.36 -2.83 11.21
C ALA A 260 17.75 -3.34 10.74
N ILE A 261 18.76 -3.27 11.59
CA ILE A 261 20.06 -3.92 11.35
C ILE A 261 19.95 -5.44 11.53
N GLY A 262 19.17 -5.89 12.51
CA GLY A 262 18.84 -7.31 12.75
C GLY A 262 19.76 -8.04 13.72
N VAL A 263 20.79 -7.38 14.24
CA VAL A 263 21.70 -7.94 15.24
C VAL A 263 21.93 -6.94 16.38
N ASP A 264 22.12 -7.46 17.59
CA ASP A 264 22.51 -6.66 18.75
C ASP A 264 24.03 -6.40 18.81
N SER A 265 24.48 -5.72 19.85
CA SER A 265 25.89 -5.39 20.07
C SER A 265 26.81 -6.62 20.19
N ASP A 266 26.27 -7.74 20.60
CA ASP A 266 26.98 -8.99 20.78
C ASP A 266 26.94 -9.88 19.52
N GLY A 267 26.30 -9.38 18.44
CA GLY A 267 26.15 -10.08 17.16
C GLY A 267 25.04 -11.14 17.16
N LYS A 268 24.19 -11.16 18.19
CA LYS A 268 23.04 -12.07 18.25
C LYS A 268 21.92 -11.56 17.34
N THR A 269 21.37 -12.45 16.52
CA THR A 269 20.22 -12.13 15.66
C THR A 269 18.98 -11.82 16.51
N ILE A 270 18.37 -10.66 16.27
CA ILE A 270 17.10 -10.19 16.86
C ILE A 270 16.00 -10.06 15.81
N ASN A 271 16.38 -9.89 14.55
CA ASN A 271 15.47 -9.92 13.41
C ASN A 271 16.22 -10.55 12.22
N SER A 272 15.76 -11.70 11.74
CA SER A 272 16.40 -12.42 10.64
C SER A 272 16.29 -11.68 9.30
N LEU A 273 15.35 -10.73 9.17
CA LEU A 273 15.15 -9.86 8.02
C LEU A 273 15.83 -8.49 8.17
N GLY A 274 16.60 -8.26 9.23
CA GLY A 274 17.45 -7.07 9.31
C GLY A 274 18.62 -7.12 8.33
N SER A 275 19.10 -5.96 7.93
CA SER A 275 20.09 -5.83 6.83
C SER A 275 21.38 -6.64 7.05
N ASP A 276 21.95 -6.62 8.24
CA ASP A 276 23.16 -7.38 8.57
C ASP A 276 22.87 -8.89 8.61
N SER A 277 21.71 -9.29 9.15
CA SER A 277 21.29 -10.70 9.18
C SER A 277 21.11 -11.27 7.77
N ILE A 278 20.51 -10.51 6.86
CA ILE A 278 20.32 -10.88 5.45
C ILE A 278 21.66 -11.01 4.73
N LEU A 279 22.55 -10.02 4.86
CA LEU A 279 23.84 -10.02 4.18
C LEU A 279 24.75 -11.16 4.65
N ASN A 280 24.66 -11.53 5.92
CA ASN A 280 25.34 -12.73 6.45
C ASN A 280 24.86 -14.03 5.79
N GLN A 281 23.61 -14.09 5.33
CA GLN A 281 23.06 -15.26 4.66
C GLN A 281 23.30 -15.24 3.15
N TYR A 282 23.42 -14.06 2.54
CA TYR A 282 23.60 -13.90 1.10
C TYR A 282 25.00 -14.35 0.62
N ASN A 283 26.05 -13.81 1.21
CA ASN A 283 27.43 -14.16 0.85
C ASN A 283 28.34 -14.01 2.07
N ALA A 284 28.13 -14.90 3.02
CA ALA A 284 28.73 -14.82 4.34
C ALA A 284 30.26 -14.55 4.32
N SER A 285 31.00 -15.25 3.46
CA SER A 285 32.47 -15.11 3.43
C SER A 285 32.92 -13.76 2.92
N SER A 286 32.39 -13.32 1.77
CA SER A 286 32.74 -12.01 1.18
C SER A 286 32.25 -10.86 2.04
N TYR A 287 31.02 -10.94 2.54
CA TYR A 287 30.45 -9.94 3.43
C TYR A 287 31.25 -9.80 4.73
N GLN A 288 31.56 -10.91 5.42
CA GLN A 288 32.30 -10.88 6.65
C GLN A 288 33.73 -10.34 6.48
N ASN A 289 34.41 -10.68 5.38
CA ASN A 289 35.76 -10.16 5.12
C ASN A 289 35.74 -8.62 5.00
N ILE A 290 34.80 -8.08 4.22
CA ILE A 290 34.74 -6.62 4.00
C ILE A 290 34.23 -5.89 5.23
N LYS A 291 33.26 -6.47 5.97
CA LYS A 291 32.77 -5.97 7.25
C LYS A 291 33.90 -5.93 8.29
N ASN A 292 34.69 -6.97 8.43
CA ASN A 292 35.83 -7.01 9.36
C ASN A 292 36.89 -5.96 9.02
N ALA A 293 37.19 -5.76 7.72
CA ALA A 293 38.09 -4.70 7.29
C ALA A 293 37.53 -3.32 7.67
N TYR A 294 36.22 -3.09 7.47
CA TYR A 294 35.52 -1.86 7.88
C TYR A 294 35.61 -1.66 9.40
N LEU A 295 35.26 -2.66 10.20
CA LEU A 295 35.31 -2.58 11.66
C LEU A 295 36.72 -2.34 12.22
N THR A 296 37.76 -2.83 11.53
CA THR A 296 39.15 -2.59 11.90
C THR A 296 39.59 -1.15 11.69
N ASN A 297 39.18 -0.55 10.57
CA ASN A 297 39.46 0.86 10.24
C ASN A 297 38.33 1.45 9.40
N PRO A 298 37.27 1.98 10.05
CA PRO A 298 36.09 2.48 9.36
C PRO A 298 36.40 3.58 8.34
N GLN A 299 37.22 4.57 8.73
CA GLN A 299 37.53 5.71 7.84
C GLN A 299 38.26 5.29 6.56
N LYS A 300 39.16 4.32 6.65
CA LYS A 300 39.93 3.83 5.49
C LYS A 300 39.10 2.97 4.55
N ASN A 301 38.15 2.20 5.10
CA ASN A 301 37.46 1.14 4.36
C ASN A 301 35.97 1.46 4.08
N ALA A 302 35.48 2.66 4.44
CA ALA A 302 34.08 3.06 4.24
C ALA A 302 33.66 3.00 2.76
N ASP A 303 34.46 3.61 1.87
CA ASP A 303 34.13 3.64 0.44
C ASP A 303 34.09 2.23 -0.17
N GLN A 304 35.03 1.37 0.22
CA GLN A 304 35.07 0.00 -0.27
C GLN A 304 33.85 -0.80 0.26
N TYR A 305 33.45 -0.57 1.51
CA TYR A 305 32.28 -1.22 2.07
C TYR A 305 30.99 -0.76 1.40
N GLN A 306 30.82 0.54 1.18
CA GLN A 306 29.69 1.09 0.44
C GLN A 306 29.61 0.59 -1.01
N ALA A 307 30.76 0.57 -1.70
CA ALA A 307 30.82 0.04 -3.06
C ALA A 307 30.41 -1.43 -3.13
N TYR A 308 30.87 -2.25 -2.18
CA TYR A 308 30.44 -3.65 -2.08
C TYR A 308 28.92 -3.75 -1.89
N LEU A 309 28.34 -3.02 -0.92
CA LEU A 309 26.91 -3.07 -0.64
C LEU A 309 26.08 -2.66 -1.87
N ARG A 310 26.52 -1.60 -2.59
CA ARG A 310 25.85 -1.13 -3.80
C ARG A 310 26.05 -2.01 -5.03
N SER A 311 27.06 -2.89 -5.02
CA SER A 311 27.31 -3.85 -6.10
C SER A 311 26.39 -5.08 -6.06
N ILE A 312 25.68 -5.31 -4.95
CA ILE A 312 24.77 -6.44 -4.81
C ILE A 312 23.62 -6.26 -5.80
N ASP A 313 23.29 -7.28 -6.57
CA ASP A 313 22.14 -7.23 -7.48
C ASP A 313 20.83 -7.02 -6.70
N GLY A 314 20.03 -6.06 -7.12
CA GLY A 314 18.81 -5.68 -6.41
C GLY A 314 17.75 -6.78 -6.42
N LYS A 315 17.63 -7.54 -7.52
CA LYS A 315 16.69 -8.66 -7.61
C LYS A 315 17.15 -9.84 -6.74
N GLU A 316 18.44 -10.12 -6.73
CA GLU A 316 19.00 -11.16 -5.84
C GLU A 316 18.77 -10.79 -4.37
N LEU A 317 18.98 -9.53 -4.00
CA LEU A 317 18.74 -9.07 -2.63
C LEU A 317 17.26 -9.27 -2.24
N PHE A 318 16.31 -8.84 -3.08
CA PHE A 318 14.89 -9.08 -2.83
C PHE A 318 14.55 -10.57 -2.70
N ALA A 319 15.11 -11.41 -3.58
CA ALA A 319 14.85 -12.86 -3.57
C ALA A 319 15.29 -13.51 -2.24
N ILE A 320 16.37 -13.02 -1.63
CA ILE A 320 16.81 -13.50 -0.32
C ILE A 320 15.92 -13.04 0.80
N TYR A 321 15.49 -11.77 0.80
CA TYR A 321 14.48 -11.29 1.75
C TYR A 321 13.23 -12.17 1.70
N LYS A 322 12.72 -12.47 0.50
CA LYS A 322 11.59 -13.38 0.31
C LYS A 322 11.87 -14.76 0.87
N LEU A 323 12.98 -15.38 0.48
CA LEU A 323 13.34 -16.73 0.91
C LEU A 323 13.39 -16.87 2.44
N ILE A 324 13.82 -15.83 3.14
CA ILE A 324 13.93 -15.83 4.60
C ILE A 324 12.59 -15.50 5.23
N ALA A 325 11.84 -14.54 4.67
CA ALA A 325 10.50 -14.21 5.12
C ALA A 325 9.55 -15.43 5.06
N ASP A 326 9.66 -16.23 4.01
CA ASP A 326 8.86 -17.46 3.85
C ASP A 326 9.17 -18.53 4.93
N LYS A 327 10.33 -18.42 5.61
CA LYS A 327 10.79 -19.37 6.66
C LYS A 327 10.64 -18.85 8.07
N THR A 328 10.37 -17.56 8.24
CA THR A 328 10.31 -16.91 9.54
C THR A 328 9.02 -16.09 9.65
N PHE A 329 8.69 -15.65 10.87
CA PHE A 329 7.61 -14.70 11.09
C PHE A 329 8.12 -13.30 11.41
N ASP A 330 9.41 -13.08 11.19
CA ASP A 330 10.02 -11.76 11.29
C ASP A 330 9.47 -10.85 10.18
N ARG A 331 9.40 -9.56 10.48
CA ARG A 331 8.93 -8.57 9.53
C ARG A 331 10.09 -7.86 8.86
N ILE A 332 9.97 -7.60 7.57
CA ILE A 332 10.93 -6.76 6.85
C ILE A 332 10.97 -5.38 7.53
N PRO A 333 12.13 -4.90 7.99
CA PRO A 333 12.25 -3.60 8.61
C PRO A 333 12.07 -2.50 7.54
N LEU A 334 10.91 -1.90 7.54
CA LEU A 334 10.60 -0.74 6.71
C LEU A 334 10.71 0.54 7.57
N ALA A 335 9.83 1.46 7.52
CA ALA A 335 9.77 2.68 8.35
C ALA A 335 10.62 2.66 9.63
N THR A 336 11.89 3.09 9.55
CA THR A 336 12.86 3.02 10.65
C THR A 336 12.93 4.34 11.41
N ARG A 337 12.99 4.27 12.74
CA ARG A 337 13.12 5.41 13.67
C ARG A 337 14.53 5.98 13.63
N ASP A 338 14.83 6.77 12.60
CA ASP A 338 16.15 7.34 12.35
C ASP A 338 16.38 8.74 12.97
N GLY A 339 15.33 9.33 13.54
CA GLY A 339 15.35 10.68 14.12
C GLY A 339 15.45 11.82 13.11
N LEU A 340 15.49 11.51 11.80
CA LEU A 340 15.56 12.50 10.71
C LEU A 340 14.23 12.58 9.95
N VAL A 341 13.71 11.44 9.53
CA VAL A 341 12.44 11.30 8.82
C VAL A 341 11.37 10.80 9.78
N ILE A 342 11.68 9.78 10.56
CA ILE A 342 10.79 9.23 11.59
C ILE A 342 11.40 9.49 12.97
N PRO A 343 10.67 10.14 13.89
CA PRO A 343 11.14 10.35 15.25
C PRO A 343 11.63 9.07 15.94
N TYR A 344 12.61 9.17 16.83
CA TYR A 344 13.14 8.01 17.56
C TYR A 344 12.08 7.29 18.40
N GLU A 345 11.06 8.01 18.85
CA GLU A 345 9.94 7.50 19.63
C GLU A 345 8.88 6.79 18.76
N GLY A 346 9.04 6.80 17.45
CA GLY A 346 8.14 6.19 16.48
C GLY A 346 7.07 7.11 15.91
N ILE A 347 6.29 6.59 14.96
CA ILE A 347 5.29 7.36 14.21
C ILE A 347 4.17 7.84 15.16
N GLN A 348 3.64 6.96 16.00
CA GLN A 348 2.54 7.29 16.92
C GLN A 348 2.91 8.43 17.88
N ALA A 349 4.11 8.41 18.42
CA ALA A 349 4.61 9.49 19.29
C ALA A 349 4.85 10.77 18.49
N GLY A 350 5.37 10.66 17.26
CA GLY A 350 5.56 11.80 16.36
C GLY A 350 4.26 12.51 16.01
N LEU A 351 3.15 11.77 15.83
CA LEU A 351 1.80 12.33 15.62
C LEU A 351 1.29 13.10 16.85
N ALA A 352 1.70 12.68 18.05
CA ALA A 352 1.30 13.31 19.31
C ALA A 352 2.17 14.52 19.71
N ASP A 353 3.28 14.77 19.02
CA ASP A 353 4.20 15.88 19.32
C ASP A 353 3.68 17.19 18.70
N PRO A 354 3.35 18.22 19.51
CA PRO A 354 2.91 19.51 18.99
C PRO A 354 3.90 20.20 18.03
N LYS A 355 5.19 19.86 18.10
CA LYS A 355 6.21 20.39 17.18
C LYS A 355 6.01 19.91 15.74
N ASN A 356 5.37 18.77 15.55
CA ASN A 356 5.05 18.21 14.25
C ASN A 356 3.65 18.61 13.74
N ASN A 357 2.90 19.38 14.53
CA ASN A 357 1.56 19.85 14.13
C ASN A 357 1.64 20.74 12.89
N LYS A 358 1.02 20.29 11.80
CA LYS A 358 0.95 21.00 10.51
C LYS A 358 -0.29 21.90 10.40
N ASN A 359 -1.16 21.88 11.41
CA ASN A 359 -2.41 22.65 11.49
C ASN A 359 -3.31 22.48 10.23
N ILE A 360 -3.48 21.27 9.78
CA ILE A 360 -4.24 20.90 8.58
C ILE A 360 -5.42 19.97 8.91
N PRO A 361 -6.47 19.93 8.09
CA PRO A 361 -7.51 18.91 8.19
C PRO A 361 -6.98 17.51 7.89
N VAL A 362 -7.51 16.49 8.61
CA VAL A 362 -7.16 15.08 8.42
C VAL A 362 -8.41 14.22 8.46
N ILE A 363 -8.52 13.30 7.49
CA ILE A 363 -9.45 12.15 7.54
C ILE A 363 -8.61 10.90 7.80
N ALA A 364 -9.07 10.02 8.68
CA ALA A 364 -8.56 8.66 8.80
C ALA A 364 -9.72 7.68 8.90
N GLY A 365 -9.58 6.51 8.29
CA GLY A 365 -10.61 5.49 8.34
C GLY A 365 -10.10 4.10 8.02
N SER A 366 -10.97 3.11 8.22
CA SER A 366 -10.71 1.70 7.92
C SER A 366 -11.98 1.02 7.42
N ASN A 367 -11.83 -0.22 6.96
CA ASN A 367 -12.95 -1.04 6.52
C ASN A 367 -13.43 -1.96 7.63
N LYS A 368 -14.71 -2.31 7.61
CA LYS A 368 -15.35 -3.15 8.64
C LYS A 368 -14.74 -4.55 8.71
N ASP A 369 -14.40 -5.12 7.56
CA ASP A 369 -13.94 -6.50 7.42
C ASP A 369 -12.51 -6.57 6.84
N GLU A 370 -11.60 -5.69 7.27
CA GLU A 370 -10.22 -5.55 6.76
C GLU A 370 -9.54 -6.89 6.41
N LEU A 371 -9.58 -7.83 7.34
CA LEU A 371 -8.82 -9.08 7.24
C LEU A 371 -9.44 -10.11 6.32
N SER A 372 -10.68 -9.91 5.90
CA SER A 372 -11.39 -10.87 5.06
C SER A 372 -10.72 -11.09 3.70
N LEU A 373 -10.03 -10.06 3.15
CA LEU A 373 -9.28 -10.19 1.90
C LEU A 373 -8.28 -11.36 1.92
N TRP A 374 -7.52 -11.50 3.00
CA TRP A 374 -6.52 -12.56 3.14
C TRP A 374 -7.09 -13.83 3.75
N LEU A 375 -7.91 -13.71 4.81
CA LEU A 375 -8.45 -14.86 5.51
C LEU A 375 -9.46 -15.63 4.66
N GLY A 376 -10.19 -14.95 3.77
CA GLY A 376 -11.11 -15.57 2.82
C GLY A 376 -10.43 -16.44 1.75
N ALA A 377 -9.13 -16.27 1.57
CA ALA A 377 -8.30 -17.12 0.72
C ALA A 377 -7.44 -18.12 1.51
N ASN A 378 -7.39 -18.05 2.85
CA ASN A 378 -6.52 -18.88 3.67
C ASN A 378 -7.15 -20.27 3.91
N ARG A 379 -6.43 -21.31 3.51
CA ARG A 379 -6.85 -22.73 3.62
C ARG A 379 -7.04 -23.23 5.04
N TYR A 380 -6.64 -22.47 6.03
CA TYR A 380 -6.97 -22.75 7.43
C TYR A 380 -8.45 -22.54 7.75
N PHE A 381 -9.06 -21.54 7.10
CA PHE A 381 -10.46 -21.15 7.32
C PHE A 381 -11.41 -21.66 6.24
N VAL A 382 -10.91 -21.91 5.02
CA VAL A 382 -11.74 -22.26 3.88
C VAL A 382 -11.27 -23.52 3.15
N ASN A 383 -12.24 -24.23 2.54
CA ASN A 383 -11.99 -25.24 1.52
C ASN A 383 -12.17 -24.61 0.14
N ALA A 384 -11.30 -24.94 -0.79
CA ALA A 384 -11.47 -24.57 -2.18
C ALA A 384 -11.47 -25.81 -3.07
N SER A 385 -12.44 -25.88 -3.97
CA SER A 385 -12.53 -26.89 -5.02
C SER A 385 -12.67 -26.20 -6.38
N PHE A 386 -12.24 -26.86 -7.45
CA PHE A 386 -12.28 -26.30 -8.80
C PHE A 386 -13.20 -27.13 -9.69
N PRO A 387 -14.54 -27.04 -9.52
CA PRO A 387 -15.49 -27.91 -10.20
C PRO A 387 -15.52 -27.72 -11.72
N LEU A 388 -15.06 -26.57 -12.23
CA LEU A 388 -15.10 -26.19 -13.64
C LEU A 388 -13.71 -25.86 -14.22
N THR A 389 -12.65 -26.47 -13.70
CA THR A 389 -11.23 -26.17 -14.03
C THR A 389 -10.92 -26.09 -15.52
N LYS A 390 -11.60 -26.88 -16.36
CA LYS A 390 -11.37 -26.86 -17.81
C LYS A 390 -11.93 -25.62 -18.53
N PHE A 391 -12.84 -24.90 -17.90
CA PHE A 391 -13.58 -23.79 -18.52
C PHE A 391 -13.45 -22.48 -17.75
N VAL A 392 -13.36 -22.54 -16.41
CA VAL A 392 -13.34 -21.36 -15.54
C VAL A 392 -12.40 -21.64 -14.37
N PRO A 393 -11.29 -20.90 -14.24
CA PRO A 393 -10.32 -21.07 -13.15
C PRO A 393 -10.77 -20.38 -11.85
N ILE A 394 -12.07 -20.38 -11.56
CA ILE A 394 -12.62 -19.79 -10.33
C ILE A 394 -12.87 -20.94 -9.34
N PRO A 395 -12.27 -20.90 -8.13
CA PRO A 395 -12.55 -21.88 -7.10
C PRO A 395 -13.97 -21.70 -6.52
N LYS A 396 -14.61 -22.81 -6.18
CA LYS A 396 -15.73 -22.82 -5.23
C LYS A 396 -15.14 -22.81 -3.83
N VAL A 397 -15.47 -21.78 -3.04
CA VAL A 397 -14.95 -21.57 -1.71
C VAL A 397 -16.06 -21.78 -0.66
N GLU A 398 -15.78 -22.59 0.35
CA GLU A 398 -16.70 -22.92 1.45
C GLU A 398 -15.96 -22.81 2.79
N PHE A 399 -16.63 -22.33 3.81
CA PHE A 399 -16.03 -22.22 5.15
C PHE A 399 -15.77 -23.61 5.77
N LYS A 400 -14.57 -23.78 6.33
CA LYS A 400 -14.21 -24.90 7.22
C LYS A 400 -14.53 -24.61 8.69
N LYS A 401 -14.29 -23.36 9.11
CA LYS A 401 -14.38 -22.89 10.49
C LYS A 401 -15.10 -21.52 10.52
N PRO A 402 -16.42 -21.46 10.22
CA PRO A 402 -17.11 -20.18 10.02
C PRO A 402 -17.08 -19.27 11.26
N ASP A 403 -17.27 -19.80 12.47
CA ASP A 403 -17.30 -18.99 13.69
C ASP A 403 -15.90 -18.46 14.06
N LEU A 404 -14.87 -19.29 13.84
CA LEU A 404 -13.49 -18.88 14.06
C LEU A 404 -13.08 -17.81 13.02
N TYR A 405 -13.47 -18.00 11.76
CA TYR A 405 -13.26 -17.00 10.70
C TYR A 405 -13.85 -15.64 11.08
N LYS A 406 -15.13 -15.62 11.46
CA LYS A 406 -15.82 -14.40 11.89
C LYS A 406 -15.14 -13.74 13.09
N LEU A 407 -14.71 -14.54 14.07
CA LEU A 407 -13.98 -14.03 15.23
C LEU A 407 -12.66 -13.36 14.80
N TRP A 408 -11.90 -13.99 13.91
CA TRP A 408 -10.64 -13.46 13.43
C TRP A 408 -10.82 -12.18 12.61
N VAL A 409 -11.73 -12.17 11.62
CA VAL A 409 -12.02 -10.98 10.81
C VAL A 409 -12.43 -9.82 11.70
N LYS A 410 -13.45 -10.01 12.55
CA LYS A 410 -13.95 -8.96 13.45
C LYS A 410 -12.85 -8.42 14.35
N THR A 411 -12.17 -9.30 15.08
CA THR A 411 -11.20 -8.91 16.11
C THR A 411 -10.04 -8.12 15.52
N ARG A 412 -9.49 -8.60 14.40
CA ARG A 412 -8.36 -7.94 13.76
C ARG A 412 -8.75 -6.64 13.05
N SER A 413 -9.97 -6.57 12.49
CA SER A 413 -10.49 -5.32 11.91
C SER A 413 -10.79 -4.27 12.98
N GLU A 414 -11.33 -4.66 14.14
CA GLU A 414 -11.46 -3.78 15.32
C GLU A 414 -10.08 -3.30 15.81
N GLY A 415 -9.08 -4.18 15.83
CA GLY A 415 -7.68 -3.84 16.13
C GLY A 415 -7.10 -2.84 15.12
N TRP A 416 -7.42 -3.00 13.83
CA TRP A 416 -7.01 -2.06 12.79
C TRP A 416 -7.64 -0.69 12.99
N LYS A 417 -8.97 -0.64 13.18
CA LYS A 417 -9.67 0.62 13.46
C LYS A 417 -9.08 1.33 14.69
N LEU A 418 -8.90 0.62 15.79
CA LEU A 418 -8.33 1.20 17.00
C LEU A 418 -6.94 1.78 16.75
N ARG A 419 -6.02 0.97 16.24
CA ARG A 419 -4.59 1.28 16.19
C ARG A 419 -4.18 2.05 14.93
N GLY A 420 -4.92 1.92 13.83
CA GLY A 420 -4.67 2.58 12.56
C GLY A 420 -5.50 3.86 12.35
N VAL A 421 -6.57 4.05 13.13
CA VAL A 421 -7.47 5.20 12.96
C VAL A 421 -7.65 5.98 14.27
N ASP A 422 -8.20 5.35 15.31
CA ASP A 422 -8.59 6.07 16.54
C ASP A 422 -7.35 6.59 17.29
N GLU A 423 -6.35 5.75 17.54
CA GLU A 423 -5.12 6.14 18.23
C GLU A 423 -4.33 7.23 17.47
N PRO A 424 -4.13 7.15 16.13
CA PRO A 424 -3.56 8.25 15.37
C PRO A 424 -4.35 9.55 15.47
N LEU A 425 -5.67 9.53 15.34
CA LEU A 425 -6.51 10.73 15.46
C LEU A 425 -6.47 11.33 16.87
N MET A 426 -6.49 10.50 17.91
CA MET A 426 -6.30 10.96 19.30
C MET A 426 -4.93 11.60 19.51
N SER A 427 -3.87 11.07 18.87
CA SER A 427 -2.53 11.65 18.92
C SER A 427 -2.47 12.99 18.21
N LEU A 428 -3.09 13.12 17.06
CA LEU A 428 -3.19 14.39 16.33
C LEU A 428 -4.00 15.43 17.14
N GLU A 429 -5.12 15.03 17.75
CA GLU A 429 -5.89 15.92 18.63
C GLU A 429 -5.03 16.42 19.80
N LYS A 430 -4.29 15.52 20.45
CA LYS A 430 -3.34 15.85 21.52
C LYS A 430 -2.26 16.84 21.05
N ALA A 431 -1.80 16.72 19.80
CA ALA A 431 -0.86 17.64 19.19
C ALA A 431 -1.49 19.00 18.82
N GLY A 432 -2.82 19.16 18.92
CA GLY A 432 -3.54 20.41 18.70
C GLY A 432 -4.24 20.54 17.35
N TYR A 433 -4.40 19.46 16.57
CA TYR A 433 -5.19 19.49 15.34
C TYR A 433 -6.68 19.73 15.65
N GLN A 434 -7.36 20.56 14.83
CA GLN A 434 -8.73 21.03 15.09
C GLN A 434 -9.78 20.44 14.13
N SER A 435 -9.35 19.88 13.00
CA SER A 435 -10.24 19.40 11.95
C SER A 435 -9.91 17.95 11.60
N LEU A 436 -10.37 17.05 12.47
CA LEU A 436 -10.18 15.62 12.36
C LEU A 436 -11.50 14.94 12.03
N TYR A 437 -11.47 13.97 11.12
CA TYR A 437 -12.65 13.22 10.69
C TYR A 437 -12.31 11.73 10.65
N SER A 438 -13.29 10.89 10.98
CA SER A 438 -13.13 9.44 10.96
C SER A 438 -14.22 8.77 10.14
N TYR A 439 -13.87 7.68 9.43
CA TYR A 439 -14.86 6.83 8.77
C TYR A 439 -14.62 5.35 9.05
N ARG A 440 -15.69 4.54 8.88
CA ARG A 440 -15.61 3.11 8.67
C ARG A 440 -16.40 2.76 7.41
N PHE A 441 -15.76 2.07 6.48
CA PHE A 441 -16.40 1.59 5.27
C PHE A 441 -17.05 0.25 5.54
N ASP A 442 -18.38 0.21 5.49
CA ASP A 442 -19.21 -0.94 5.87
C ASP A 442 -19.96 -1.55 4.66
N TRP A 443 -19.81 -0.99 3.46
CA TRP A 443 -20.53 -1.44 2.27
C TRP A 443 -20.28 -2.91 1.96
N ASP A 444 -21.33 -3.74 1.95
CA ASP A 444 -21.28 -5.19 1.82
C ASP A 444 -22.37 -5.75 0.88
N ASP A 445 -22.75 -4.99 -0.17
CA ASP A 445 -23.80 -5.37 -1.13
C ASP A 445 -23.35 -6.38 -2.20
N GLN A 446 -22.39 -7.24 -1.87
CA GLN A 446 -21.92 -8.33 -2.74
C GLN A 446 -23.04 -9.36 -2.95
N LYS A 447 -22.90 -10.18 -3.99
CA LYS A 447 -23.88 -11.23 -4.31
C LYS A 447 -23.35 -12.62 -4.03
N THR A 448 -24.16 -13.43 -3.36
CA THR A 448 -23.92 -14.87 -3.27
C THR A 448 -23.97 -15.50 -4.68
N SER A 449 -23.06 -16.41 -4.95
CA SER A 449 -22.96 -17.13 -6.21
C SER A 449 -22.76 -18.62 -5.99
N PHE A 450 -22.74 -19.40 -7.09
CA PHE A 450 -22.33 -20.81 -7.04
C PHE A 450 -20.91 -20.99 -6.47
N PHE A 451 -20.03 -19.99 -6.67
CA PHE A 451 -18.62 -20.09 -6.29
C PHE A 451 -18.36 -19.75 -4.82
N ALA A 452 -19.11 -18.82 -4.24
CA ALA A 452 -18.94 -18.40 -2.86
C ALA A 452 -20.14 -17.58 -2.36
N ASP A 453 -20.32 -17.53 -1.06
CA ASP A 453 -21.09 -16.52 -0.34
C ASP A 453 -20.19 -15.29 -0.11
N PHE A 454 -20.09 -14.42 -1.15
CA PHE A 454 -19.19 -13.28 -1.12
C PHE A 454 -19.48 -12.27 0.00
N PRO A 455 -20.75 -11.96 0.37
CA PRO A 455 -21.02 -11.10 1.53
C PRO A 455 -20.38 -11.60 2.81
N SER A 456 -20.47 -12.91 3.09
CA SER A 456 -19.88 -13.52 4.29
C SER A 456 -18.37 -13.73 4.18
N LEU A 457 -17.86 -13.95 2.97
CA LEU A 457 -16.45 -14.28 2.72
C LEU A 457 -15.57 -13.05 2.59
N ILE A 458 -16.10 -11.97 2.02
CA ILE A 458 -15.36 -10.76 1.66
C ILE A 458 -15.87 -9.57 2.47
N GLY A 459 -17.19 -9.27 2.41
CA GLY A 459 -17.74 -8.09 3.09
C GLY A 459 -17.05 -6.79 2.66
N ALA A 460 -16.90 -5.87 3.58
CA ALA A 460 -16.15 -4.63 3.40
C ALA A 460 -14.64 -4.89 3.63
N ALA A 461 -14.01 -5.60 2.70
CA ALA A 461 -12.63 -6.04 2.80
C ALA A 461 -11.62 -4.89 2.62
N HIS A 462 -10.35 -5.14 2.98
CA HIS A 462 -9.24 -4.20 2.80
C HIS A 462 -9.11 -3.71 1.35
N GLY A 463 -9.00 -2.40 1.17
CA GLY A 463 -8.83 -1.74 -0.13
C GLY A 463 -10.09 -1.67 -1.00
N PHE A 464 -11.24 -2.18 -0.53
CA PHE A 464 -12.46 -2.21 -1.34
C PHE A 464 -13.08 -0.83 -1.56
N GLU A 465 -12.87 0.11 -0.66
CA GLU A 465 -13.32 1.49 -0.78
C GLU A 465 -12.61 2.25 -1.92
N ILE A 466 -11.43 1.82 -2.35
CA ILE A 466 -10.67 2.45 -3.45
C ILE A 466 -11.49 2.47 -4.73
N SER A 467 -12.21 1.38 -5.04
CA SER A 467 -13.06 1.30 -6.24
C SER A 467 -14.15 2.36 -6.27
N PHE A 468 -14.64 2.78 -5.10
CA PHE A 468 -15.67 3.83 -4.99
C PHE A 468 -15.10 5.25 -5.10
N ILE A 469 -13.78 5.41 -4.94
CA ILE A 469 -13.10 6.70 -5.12
C ILE A 469 -12.60 6.83 -6.56
N THR A 470 -12.13 5.72 -7.16
CA THR A 470 -11.64 5.71 -8.54
C THR A 470 -12.76 5.59 -9.57
N GLY A 471 -13.86 4.94 -9.22
CA GLY A 471 -14.89 4.50 -10.18
C GLY A 471 -14.47 3.28 -11.00
N ASP A 472 -13.33 2.66 -10.66
CA ASP A 472 -12.81 1.47 -11.33
C ASP A 472 -13.07 0.22 -10.47
N TYR A 473 -13.93 -0.66 -10.98
CA TYR A 473 -14.41 -1.86 -10.29
C TYR A 473 -13.79 -3.14 -10.84
N LYS A 474 -12.48 -3.11 -11.09
CA LYS A 474 -11.73 -4.29 -11.55
C LYS A 474 -11.44 -5.24 -10.40
N PHE A 475 -12.00 -6.43 -10.44
CA PHE A 475 -11.71 -7.51 -9.50
C PHE A 475 -11.70 -8.86 -10.22
N GLY A 476 -10.99 -8.95 -11.33
CA GLY A 476 -10.89 -10.15 -12.14
C GLY A 476 -12.27 -10.74 -12.53
N PRO A 477 -12.36 -12.07 -12.74
CA PRO A 477 -13.59 -12.72 -13.22
C PRO A 477 -14.78 -12.67 -12.25
N ILE A 478 -14.51 -12.42 -10.95
CA ILE A 478 -15.54 -12.35 -9.90
C ILE A 478 -16.04 -10.92 -9.62
N GLY A 479 -15.47 -9.91 -10.28
CA GLY A 479 -15.79 -8.50 -10.03
C GLY A 479 -17.29 -8.17 -10.08
N ARG A 480 -18.04 -8.83 -10.95
CA ARG A 480 -19.51 -8.66 -11.04
C ARG A 480 -20.29 -9.14 -9.79
N TYR A 481 -19.70 -9.99 -8.97
CA TYR A 481 -20.29 -10.47 -7.72
C TYR A 481 -19.81 -9.65 -6.54
N VAL A 482 -18.57 -9.18 -6.60
CA VAL A 482 -17.94 -8.37 -5.56
C VAL A 482 -18.41 -6.92 -5.61
N TYR A 483 -18.54 -6.35 -6.82
CA TYR A 483 -19.07 -5.01 -7.06
C TYR A 483 -20.27 -5.06 -8.02
N PRO A 484 -21.41 -5.58 -7.59
CA PRO A 484 -22.58 -5.71 -8.46
C PRO A 484 -23.03 -4.33 -8.95
N LYS A 485 -23.26 -4.22 -10.27
CA LYS A 485 -23.81 -2.99 -10.85
C LYS A 485 -25.21 -2.74 -10.31
N GLY A 486 -25.48 -1.50 -9.95
CA GLY A 486 -26.79 -1.08 -9.46
C GLY A 486 -26.72 0.23 -8.69
N GLU A 487 -27.90 0.74 -8.34
CA GLU A 487 -28.09 2.02 -7.70
C GLU A 487 -27.28 2.17 -6.38
N LEU A 488 -27.23 1.12 -5.55
CA LEU A 488 -26.52 1.16 -4.26
C LEU A 488 -25.01 1.37 -4.43
N ARG A 489 -24.41 0.73 -5.45
CA ARG A 489 -22.99 0.94 -5.78
C ARG A 489 -22.75 2.35 -6.29
N ASP A 490 -23.58 2.80 -7.22
CA ASP A 490 -23.42 4.13 -7.86
C ASP A 490 -23.68 5.27 -6.86
N GLN A 491 -24.58 5.08 -5.90
CA GLN A 491 -24.80 6.02 -4.79
C GLN A 491 -23.59 6.06 -3.83
N MET A 492 -23.02 4.91 -3.46
CA MET A 492 -21.82 4.88 -2.60
C MET A 492 -20.63 5.54 -3.32
N GLN A 493 -20.44 5.28 -4.62
CA GLN A 493 -19.44 5.98 -5.43
C GLN A 493 -19.62 7.50 -5.35
N SER A 494 -20.82 7.98 -5.63
CA SER A 494 -21.12 9.41 -5.57
C SER A 494 -20.88 9.99 -4.17
N THR A 495 -21.27 9.26 -3.11
CA THR A 495 -21.08 9.68 -1.72
C THR A 495 -19.59 9.84 -1.40
N MET A 496 -18.77 8.83 -1.74
CA MET A 496 -17.35 8.86 -1.42
C MET A 496 -16.58 9.86 -2.28
N MET A 497 -16.82 9.90 -3.59
CA MET A 497 -16.18 10.89 -4.47
C MET A 497 -16.51 12.33 -4.03
N ASN A 498 -17.78 12.61 -3.68
CA ASN A 498 -18.18 13.93 -3.16
C ASN A 498 -17.42 14.27 -1.86
N ALA A 499 -17.34 13.34 -0.93
CA ALA A 499 -16.67 13.55 0.36
C ALA A 499 -15.16 13.81 0.20
N TRP A 500 -14.47 13.00 -0.61
CA TRP A 500 -13.04 13.18 -0.85
C TRP A 500 -12.73 14.46 -1.62
N ALA A 501 -13.52 14.76 -2.66
CA ALA A 501 -13.35 15.96 -3.46
C ALA A 501 -13.69 17.26 -2.70
N SER A 502 -14.77 17.30 -1.90
CA SER A 502 -15.08 18.45 -1.06
C SER A 502 -14.02 18.67 0.01
N PHE A 503 -13.54 17.59 0.64
CA PHE A 503 -12.44 17.66 1.58
C PHE A 503 -11.16 18.20 0.91
N ALA A 504 -10.84 17.76 -0.30
CA ALA A 504 -9.70 18.29 -1.05
C ALA A 504 -9.85 19.78 -1.39
N ARG A 505 -11.08 20.27 -1.66
CA ARG A 505 -11.34 21.71 -1.86
C ARG A 505 -11.23 22.49 -0.56
N ASP A 506 -12.04 22.13 0.42
CA ASP A 506 -12.41 23.02 1.53
C ASP A 506 -11.91 22.53 2.90
N GLY A 507 -11.36 21.33 2.99
CA GLY A 507 -10.91 20.71 4.25
C GLY A 507 -12.06 20.17 5.12
N SER A 508 -13.27 20.07 4.56
CA SER A 508 -14.46 19.50 5.19
C SER A 508 -15.13 18.51 4.25
N PRO A 509 -15.35 17.26 4.64
CA PRO A 509 -16.02 16.29 3.80
C PRO A 509 -17.52 16.56 3.75
N ASP A 510 -18.09 16.69 2.53
CA ASP A 510 -19.52 16.84 2.27
C ASP A 510 -20.04 15.58 1.59
N ILE A 511 -21.06 14.95 2.18
CA ILE A 511 -21.66 13.72 1.65
C ILE A 511 -22.98 14.03 0.95
N LYS A 512 -23.83 14.79 1.61
CA LYS A 512 -25.13 15.28 1.14
C LYS A 512 -25.47 16.57 1.88
N LYS A 513 -26.19 17.50 1.25
CA LYS A 513 -26.56 18.80 1.84
C LYS A 513 -27.24 18.71 3.23
N GLU A 514 -27.88 17.60 3.55
CA GLU A 514 -28.63 17.39 4.78
C GLU A 514 -27.90 16.54 5.83
N PHE A 515 -26.69 16.03 5.51
CA PHE A 515 -25.94 15.15 6.39
C PHE A 515 -24.62 15.81 6.82
N VAL A 516 -24.43 15.97 8.11
CA VAL A 516 -23.20 16.53 8.68
C VAL A 516 -22.27 15.41 9.13
N TRP A 517 -21.12 15.27 8.47
CA TRP A 517 -20.03 14.46 8.96
C TRP A 517 -19.36 15.17 10.13
N LYS A 518 -19.63 14.70 11.36
CA LYS A 518 -19.11 15.30 12.58
C LYS A 518 -17.59 15.12 12.66
N LYS A 519 -16.91 16.14 13.21
CA LYS A 519 -15.50 16.03 13.56
C LYS A 519 -15.29 14.96 14.61
N PHE A 520 -14.17 14.26 14.50
CA PHE A 520 -13.69 13.33 15.51
C PHE A 520 -13.20 14.08 16.76
N ASN A 521 -13.45 13.50 17.91
CA ASN A 521 -12.80 13.87 19.17
C ASN A 521 -12.53 12.61 20.01
N SER A 522 -11.54 12.66 20.88
CA SER A 522 -11.09 11.51 21.68
C SER A 522 -12.10 11.00 22.71
N ILE A 523 -13.13 11.79 23.04
CA ILE A 523 -14.17 11.43 24.01
C ILE A 523 -15.25 10.59 23.34
N GLU A 524 -15.84 11.11 22.26
CA GLU A 524 -16.95 10.46 21.55
C GLU A 524 -16.47 9.42 20.54
N ARG A 525 -15.29 9.64 19.93
CA ARG A 525 -14.74 8.83 18.83
C ARG A 525 -15.73 8.57 17.71
N SER A 526 -16.46 9.64 17.35
CA SER A 526 -17.47 9.58 16.31
C SER A 526 -16.85 9.35 14.95
N PHE A 527 -17.44 8.45 14.17
CA PHE A 527 -17.06 8.18 12.79
C PHE A 527 -18.29 8.09 11.91
N ILE A 528 -18.11 8.34 10.61
CA ILE A 528 -19.17 8.01 9.68
C ILE A 528 -19.08 6.55 9.27
N LYS A 529 -20.21 5.87 9.27
CA LYS A 529 -20.38 4.55 8.69
C LYS A 529 -20.79 4.70 7.23
N LEU A 530 -19.85 4.45 6.32
CA LEU A 530 -20.07 4.48 4.88
C LEU A 530 -20.68 3.15 4.44
N ASP A 531 -22.00 3.11 4.40
CA ASP A 531 -22.81 1.96 4.06
C ASP A 531 -23.95 2.37 3.12
N LYS A 532 -24.72 1.42 2.63
CA LYS A 532 -25.85 1.67 1.73
C LYS A 532 -26.92 2.53 2.39
N ASN A 533 -27.40 3.51 1.67
CA ASN A 533 -28.53 4.42 1.93
C ASN A 533 -28.93 4.64 3.40
N GLU A 534 -29.88 3.86 3.91
CA GLU A 534 -30.44 4.01 5.26
C GLU A 534 -29.44 3.66 6.37
N SER A 535 -28.39 2.92 6.04
CA SER A 535 -27.32 2.55 6.95
C SER A 535 -26.17 3.58 6.95
N LEU A 536 -26.17 4.56 6.04
CA LEU A 536 -25.23 5.69 6.09
C LEU A 536 -25.57 6.56 7.30
N ALA A 537 -24.71 6.55 8.31
CA ALA A 537 -24.98 7.22 9.57
C ALA A 537 -23.68 7.59 10.32
N MET A 538 -23.77 8.58 11.21
CA MET A 538 -22.76 8.71 12.26
C MET A 538 -22.91 7.58 13.26
N ASP A 539 -21.76 7.06 13.68
CA ASP A 539 -21.66 6.01 14.71
C ASP A 539 -20.53 6.38 15.67
N GLN A 540 -20.41 5.65 16.77
CA GLN A 540 -19.35 5.84 17.76
C GLN A 540 -19.01 4.52 18.41
N ASP A 541 -17.77 4.34 18.84
CA ASP A 541 -17.35 3.21 19.66
C ASP A 541 -16.28 3.60 20.69
N ASN A 542 -16.11 2.74 21.67
CA ASN A 542 -15.11 2.87 22.73
C ASN A 542 -14.15 1.69 22.71
N LEU A 543 -13.65 1.33 21.53
CA LEU A 543 -12.69 0.25 21.39
C LEU A 543 -11.43 0.52 22.22
N SER A 544 -10.94 -0.52 22.86
CA SER A 544 -9.65 -0.55 23.52
C SER A 544 -9.02 -1.91 23.32
N ILE A 545 -7.69 -1.98 23.39
CA ILE A 545 -7.00 -3.26 23.25
C ILE A 545 -7.49 -4.26 24.31
N GLN A 546 -7.80 -3.81 25.52
CA GLN A 546 -8.31 -4.64 26.61
C GLN A 546 -9.71 -5.18 26.28
N SER A 547 -10.61 -4.35 25.68
CA SER A 547 -11.94 -4.80 25.27
C SER A 547 -11.87 -5.83 24.14
N ILE A 548 -10.99 -5.61 23.16
CA ILE A 548 -10.76 -6.53 22.04
C ILE A 548 -10.21 -7.87 22.56
N LEU A 549 -9.18 -7.85 23.39
CA LEU A 549 -8.60 -9.05 23.98
C LEU A 549 -9.56 -9.78 24.91
N LYS A 550 -10.45 -9.06 25.63
CA LYS A 550 -11.53 -9.65 26.42
C LYS A 550 -12.54 -10.39 25.54
N ASN A 551 -12.90 -9.84 24.37
CA ASN A 551 -13.80 -10.49 23.41
C ASN A 551 -13.21 -11.80 22.87
N ILE A 552 -11.91 -11.86 22.58
CA ILE A 552 -11.23 -13.11 22.22
C ILE A 552 -11.38 -14.15 23.33
N LYS A 553 -11.11 -13.76 24.58
CA LYS A 553 -11.18 -14.65 25.74
C LYS A 553 -12.59 -15.24 25.91
N LEU A 554 -13.63 -14.42 25.80
CA LEU A 554 -15.03 -14.79 26.06
C LEU A 554 -15.68 -15.56 24.89
N SER A 555 -15.10 -15.53 23.70
CA SER A 555 -15.64 -16.24 22.54
C SER A 555 -15.68 -17.75 22.79
N SER A 556 -16.76 -18.40 22.33
CA SER A 556 -16.85 -19.87 22.26
C SER A 556 -16.09 -20.45 21.06
N ALA A 557 -15.74 -19.63 20.06
CA ALA A 557 -14.99 -20.07 18.90
C ALA A 557 -13.50 -20.21 19.19
N GLY A 558 -12.92 -21.28 18.67
CA GLY A 558 -11.50 -21.55 18.72
C GLY A 558 -10.99 -22.21 20.00
N THR A 559 -9.89 -22.93 19.84
CA THR A 559 -9.11 -23.52 20.92
C THR A 559 -8.32 -22.45 21.69
N VAL A 560 -7.70 -22.82 22.80
CA VAL A 560 -6.81 -21.92 23.55
C VAL A 560 -5.65 -21.44 22.68
N LEU A 561 -5.02 -22.34 21.90
CA LEU A 561 -3.96 -22.00 20.97
C LEU A 561 -4.43 -21.00 19.88
N GLU A 562 -5.57 -21.26 19.23
CA GLU A 562 -6.12 -20.37 18.19
C GLU A 562 -6.45 -18.99 18.74
N LYS A 563 -6.88 -18.88 19.98
CA LYS A 563 -7.10 -17.60 20.68
C LYS A 563 -5.78 -16.89 20.99
N CYS A 564 -4.73 -17.64 21.38
CA CYS A 564 -3.40 -17.08 21.60
C CYS A 564 -2.78 -16.55 20.29
N LEU A 565 -2.94 -17.29 19.19
CA LEU A 565 -2.55 -16.85 17.85
C LEU A 565 -3.28 -15.56 17.46
N LEU A 566 -4.61 -15.52 17.63
CA LEU A 566 -5.39 -14.34 17.31
C LEU A 566 -5.01 -13.13 18.16
N ALA A 567 -4.81 -13.32 19.47
CA ALA A 567 -4.37 -12.26 20.38
C ALA A 567 -3.00 -11.71 19.94
N ARG A 568 -2.04 -12.57 19.60
CA ARG A 568 -0.72 -12.19 19.10
C ARG A 568 -0.83 -11.35 17.83
N GLU A 569 -1.54 -11.85 16.83
CA GLU A 569 -1.77 -11.16 15.56
C GLU A 569 -2.43 -9.79 15.73
N THR A 570 -3.32 -9.65 16.71
CA THR A 570 -4.04 -8.40 16.95
C THR A 570 -3.14 -7.31 17.55
N ILE A 571 -2.21 -7.68 18.43
CA ILE A 571 -1.35 -6.72 19.12
C ILE A 571 -0.03 -6.43 18.39
N GLU A 572 0.39 -7.32 17.48
CA GLU A 572 1.68 -7.23 16.79
C GLU A 572 1.63 -6.38 15.53
N ASN A 573 0.46 -6.33 14.89
CA ASN A 573 0.25 -5.64 13.62
C ASN A 573 -0.40 -4.24 13.83
N ILE A 574 -0.35 -3.40 12.79
CA ILE A 574 -1.03 -2.09 12.67
C ILE A 574 -0.40 -0.96 13.51
N GLY A 575 0.40 -1.28 14.49
CA GLY A 575 1.21 -0.36 15.29
C GLY A 575 2.42 -1.09 15.83
N ASP A 576 3.18 -0.41 16.68
CA ASP A 576 4.30 -1.04 17.35
C ASP A 576 3.79 -2.18 18.28
N PRO A 577 4.52 -3.32 18.39
CA PRO A 577 4.06 -4.47 19.15
C PRO A 577 3.78 -4.15 20.63
N LEU A 578 2.68 -4.69 21.17
CA LEU A 578 2.28 -4.52 22.58
C LEU A 578 2.64 -5.77 23.39
N GLU A 579 3.93 -6.07 23.50
CA GLU A 579 4.47 -7.29 24.12
C GLU A 579 4.00 -7.50 25.56
N ALA A 580 3.97 -6.43 26.35
CA ALA A 580 3.54 -6.47 27.75
C ALA A 580 2.05 -6.81 27.89
N GLU A 581 1.22 -6.39 26.96
CA GLU A 581 -0.22 -6.72 26.94
C GLU A 581 -0.42 -8.20 26.60
N TYR A 582 0.33 -8.72 25.63
CA TYR A 582 0.27 -10.13 25.27
C TYR A 582 0.72 -11.04 26.42
N ALA A 583 1.87 -10.75 27.02
CA ALA A 583 2.44 -11.55 28.10
C ALA A 583 1.50 -11.67 29.31
N ARG A 584 0.73 -10.62 29.61
CA ARG A 584 -0.24 -10.57 30.71
C ARG A 584 -1.62 -11.09 30.34
N TRP A 585 -1.92 -11.19 29.05
CA TRP A 585 -3.27 -11.56 28.60
C TRP A 585 -3.69 -12.93 29.13
N ASN A 586 -4.94 -13.00 29.61
CA ASN A 586 -5.57 -14.20 30.15
C ASN A 586 -4.67 -14.94 31.17
N GLN A 587 -4.08 -14.18 32.10
CA GLN A 587 -3.18 -14.70 33.16
C GLN A 587 -1.94 -15.42 32.63
N GLY A 588 -1.45 -15.03 31.45
CA GLY A 588 -0.25 -15.60 30.85
C GLY A 588 -0.44 -16.99 30.23
N VAL A 589 -1.68 -17.40 29.96
CA VAL A 589 -2.00 -18.73 29.39
C VAL A 589 -1.27 -18.99 28.08
N CYS A 590 -0.94 -17.93 27.31
CA CYS A 590 -0.26 -18.06 26.04
C CYS A 590 1.27 -18.31 26.18
N ASN A 591 1.84 -18.08 27.35
CA ASN A 591 3.27 -18.30 27.60
C ASN A 591 3.68 -19.79 27.53
N GLN A 592 2.69 -20.70 27.54
CA GLN A 592 2.91 -22.13 27.34
C GLN A 592 3.15 -22.51 25.86
N PHE A 593 2.88 -21.61 24.93
CA PHE A 593 3.03 -21.85 23.49
C PHE A 593 4.17 -21.01 22.92
N ASP A 594 5.03 -21.63 22.13
CA ASP A 594 5.84 -20.89 21.16
C ASP A 594 4.94 -20.57 19.96
N VAL A 595 4.38 -19.36 19.95
CA VAL A 595 3.37 -18.93 18.97
C VAL A 595 3.91 -18.96 17.56
N ASN A 596 5.18 -18.60 17.35
CA ASN A 596 5.80 -18.61 16.03
C ASN A 596 5.99 -20.06 15.54
N LEU A 597 6.44 -20.94 16.41
CA LEU A 597 6.57 -22.37 16.09
C LEU A 597 5.22 -23.01 15.77
N GLU A 598 4.17 -22.65 16.51
CA GLU A 598 2.81 -23.18 16.25
C GLU A 598 2.23 -22.66 14.91
N ARG A 599 2.48 -21.40 14.58
CA ARG A 599 2.13 -20.83 13.24
C ARG A 599 2.88 -21.59 12.14
N GLN A 600 4.18 -21.84 12.31
CA GLN A 600 4.98 -22.60 11.35
C GLN A 600 4.41 -24.01 11.13
N LYS A 601 4.09 -24.73 12.19
CA LYS A 601 3.48 -26.07 12.09
C LYS A 601 2.17 -26.06 11.31
N ILE A 602 1.31 -25.04 11.54
CA ILE A 602 0.05 -24.90 10.81
C ILE A 602 0.33 -24.65 9.32
N ASN A 603 1.23 -23.74 8.98
CA ASN A 603 1.58 -23.45 7.60
C ASN A 603 2.20 -24.68 6.91
N ASP A 604 3.14 -25.37 7.54
CA ASP A 604 3.77 -26.58 7.01
C ASP A 604 2.73 -27.69 6.73
N GLN A 605 1.74 -27.85 7.61
CA GLN A 605 0.63 -28.80 7.40
C GLN A 605 -0.23 -28.41 6.18
N LEU A 606 -0.54 -27.12 6.02
CA LEU A 606 -1.32 -26.62 4.88
C LEU A 606 -0.54 -26.78 3.57
N ILE A 607 0.74 -26.45 3.55
CA ILE A 607 1.62 -26.62 2.40
C ILE A 607 1.75 -28.10 2.04
N ALA A 608 1.98 -28.99 3.01
CA ALA A 608 2.07 -30.43 2.78
C ALA A 608 0.76 -31.01 2.21
N GLN A 609 -0.39 -30.50 2.65
CA GLN A 609 -1.70 -30.99 2.22
C GLN A 609 -2.17 -30.39 0.88
N TYR A 610 -1.90 -29.12 0.61
CA TYR A 610 -2.49 -28.35 -0.47
C TYR A 610 -1.50 -27.72 -1.44
N GLY A 611 -0.20 -27.77 -1.13
CA GLY A 611 0.86 -27.11 -1.88
C GLY A 611 1.06 -25.62 -1.56
N SER A 612 0.12 -24.98 -0.84
CA SER A 612 0.20 -23.59 -0.41
C SER A 612 -0.74 -23.29 0.75
N VAL A 613 -0.50 -22.19 1.46
CA VAL A 613 -1.39 -21.69 2.51
C VAL A 613 -2.60 -20.97 1.91
N SER A 614 -2.45 -20.31 0.78
CA SER A 614 -3.50 -19.60 0.07
C SER A 614 -4.20 -20.47 -0.97
N VAL A 615 -5.47 -20.19 -1.26
CA VAL A 615 -6.24 -20.81 -2.35
C VAL A 615 -5.67 -20.45 -3.74
N TYR A 616 -5.04 -19.30 -3.86
CA TYR A 616 -4.51 -18.77 -5.12
C TYR A 616 -3.01 -19.06 -5.35
N GLY A 617 -2.37 -19.80 -4.44
CA GLY A 617 -0.92 -20.00 -4.38
C GLY A 617 -0.25 -18.98 -3.46
N ASP A 618 1.01 -19.25 -3.15
CA ASP A 618 1.85 -18.34 -2.34
C ASP A 618 2.66 -17.43 -3.24
#